data_01e9404459fb6f7a2f0d3b9f8da53564
#
_entry.id   01e9404459fb6f7a2f0d3b9f8da53564
#
_cell.length_a   1.000
_cell.length_b   1.000
_cell.length_c   1.000
_cell.angle_alpha   90.00
_cell.angle_beta   90.00
_cell.angle_gamma   90.00
#
_symmetry.space_group_name_H-M   'P 1'
#
loop_
_entity.id
_entity.type
_entity.pdbx_description
1 polymer ?
#
loop_
_entity_poly.entity_id
_entity_poly.type
_entity_poly.pdbx_seq_one_letter_code
_entity_poly.pdbx_strand_id
1 'polypeptide(L)'
;MTSGIAALSSHEFYLIEHDRKFPLQDKSAQKLIYKIDIAQATDIETILNDENVKQDETLGLLVNGQTLEQLIAADEKNWQMLEEINIIPVKKTLVVDVLATLDYPHDKLEGLWLRKDGSLGLLNDDDFAMTDSEVINPQSTVEQKYLDKDKTIEDANRLYIVMPTE
;
A
#
# COMPACT_ATOMS: atom_id res chain seq x y z
N MET A 1 1.41 2.59 -3.60
CA MET A 1 -0.03 2.66 -3.23
C MET A 1 -0.25 1.74 -2.05
N THR A 2 -1.03 2.17 -1.08
CA THR A 2 -1.42 1.37 0.09
C THR A 2 -2.88 0.97 -0.09
N SER A 3 -3.18 -0.32 0.07
CA SER A 3 -4.54 -0.86 0.05
C SER A 3 -4.64 -2.03 1.03
N GLY A 4 -5.82 -2.48 1.37
CA GLY A 4 -6.05 -3.64 2.22
C GLY A 4 -5.32 -3.62 3.58
N ILE A 5 -6.07 -3.66 4.67
CA ILE A 5 -5.55 -3.77 6.03
C ILE A 5 -6.30 -4.87 6.78
N ALA A 6 -5.59 -5.68 7.55
CA ALA A 6 -6.16 -6.73 8.38
C ALA A 6 -5.57 -6.68 9.80
N ALA A 7 -6.44 -6.62 10.82
CA ALA A 7 -6.01 -6.54 12.21
C ALA A 7 -5.48 -7.89 12.72
N LEU A 8 -4.34 -7.85 13.41
CA LEU A 8 -3.76 -8.94 14.19
C LEU A 8 -4.10 -8.81 15.67
N SER A 9 -4.03 -7.59 16.18
CA SER A 9 -4.32 -7.23 17.56
C SER A 9 -4.88 -5.80 17.63
N SER A 10 -4.94 -5.21 18.82
CA SER A 10 -5.32 -3.80 19.00
C SER A 10 -4.29 -2.80 18.46
N HIS A 11 -3.07 -3.23 18.17
CA HIS A 11 -1.97 -2.36 17.75
C HIS A 11 -1.11 -2.94 16.60
N GLU A 12 -1.33 -4.19 16.19
CA GLU A 12 -0.63 -4.79 15.05
C GLU A 12 -1.60 -5.06 13.91
N PHE A 13 -1.16 -4.80 12.68
CA PHE A 13 -1.95 -5.00 11.46
C PHE A 13 -1.07 -5.50 10.34
N TYR A 14 -1.66 -6.25 9.41
CA TYR A 14 -1.10 -6.45 8.08
C TYR A 14 -1.59 -5.37 7.13
N LEU A 15 -0.71 -4.94 6.23
CA LEU A 15 -0.94 -3.86 5.27
C LEU A 15 -0.38 -4.24 3.90
N ILE A 16 -1.16 -4.03 2.84
CA ILE A 16 -0.69 -4.17 1.47
C ILE A 16 -0.04 -2.87 0.99
N GLU A 17 1.14 -2.99 0.36
CA GLU A 17 1.71 -1.96 -0.50
C GLU A 17 1.98 -2.54 -1.89
N HIS A 18 1.45 -1.90 -2.91
CA HIS A 18 1.63 -2.34 -4.30
C HIS A 18 1.75 -1.17 -5.26
N ASP A 19 2.36 -1.44 -6.41
CA ASP A 19 2.24 -0.60 -7.60
C ASP A 19 1.13 -1.12 -8.53
N ARG A 20 0.87 -0.44 -9.65
CA ARG A 20 -0.11 -0.84 -10.66
C ARG A 20 0.55 -1.51 -11.88
N LYS A 21 1.73 -2.09 -11.71
CA LYS A 21 2.47 -2.75 -12.80
C LYS A 21 2.11 -4.23 -12.89
N PHE A 22 1.93 -4.71 -14.11
CA PHE A 22 1.79 -6.13 -14.39
C PHE A 22 3.16 -6.83 -14.32
N PRO A 23 3.40 -7.82 -13.46
CA PRO A 23 4.69 -8.51 -13.35
C PRO A 23 5.16 -9.22 -14.62
N LEU A 24 4.22 -9.64 -15.48
CA LEU A 24 4.55 -10.23 -16.78
C LEU A 24 5.04 -9.19 -17.80
N GLN A 25 4.72 -7.91 -17.58
CA GLN A 25 5.04 -6.81 -18.49
C GLN A 25 6.19 -5.94 -17.98
N ASP A 26 6.35 -5.81 -16.65
CA ASP A 26 7.37 -4.99 -16.00
C ASP A 26 7.99 -5.74 -14.81
N LYS A 27 9.28 -6.07 -14.91
CA LYS A 27 10.02 -6.79 -13.87
C LYS A 27 10.32 -5.96 -12.62
N SER A 28 10.04 -4.67 -12.63
CA SER A 28 10.12 -3.80 -11.44
C SER A 28 8.81 -3.74 -10.63
N ALA A 29 7.79 -4.52 -11.01
CA ALA A 29 6.53 -4.60 -10.28
C ALA A 29 6.76 -5.02 -8.82
N GLN A 30 5.95 -4.45 -7.91
CA GLN A 30 6.03 -4.72 -6.47
C GLN A 30 4.65 -4.97 -5.87
N LYS A 31 4.53 -6.08 -5.13
CA LYS A 31 3.35 -6.45 -4.36
C LYS A 31 3.84 -6.99 -3.01
N LEU A 32 3.73 -6.16 -1.99
CA LEU A 32 4.36 -6.38 -0.69
C LEU A 32 3.32 -6.38 0.43
N ILE A 33 3.48 -7.24 1.41
CA ILE A 33 2.68 -7.23 2.64
C ILE A 33 3.60 -6.95 3.80
N TYR A 34 3.25 -5.93 4.55
CA TYR A 34 3.96 -5.54 5.76
C TYR A 34 3.11 -5.83 7.00
N LYS A 35 3.80 -6.20 8.07
CA LYS A 35 3.26 -6.06 9.41
C LYS A 35 3.63 -4.68 9.93
N ILE A 36 2.65 -3.93 10.43
CA ILE A 36 2.84 -2.65 11.11
C ILE A 36 2.47 -2.80 12.60
N ASP A 37 3.19 -2.08 13.45
CA ASP A 37 2.92 -1.95 14.87
C ASP A 37 2.79 -0.46 15.23
N ILE A 38 1.61 -0.07 15.72
CA ILE A 38 1.29 1.31 16.09
C ILE A 38 1.51 1.60 17.58
N ALA A 39 1.93 0.61 18.39
CA ALA A 39 2.01 0.76 19.86
C ALA A 39 2.93 1.89 20.33
N GLN A 40 3.96 2.22 19.56
CA GLN A 40 4.90 3.28 19.85
C GLN A 40 4.81 4.45 18.87
N ALA A 41 3.93 4.36 17.87
CA ALA A 41 3.74 5.43 16.92
C ALA A 41 3.05 6.63 17.56
N THR A 42 3.38 7.81 17.08
CA THR A 42 2.75 9.04 17.58
C THR A 42 1.30 9.13 17.11
N ASP A 43 0.40 9.30 18.05
CA ASP A 43 -0.97 9.72 17.75
C ASP A 43 -0.93 11.20 17.34
N ILE A 44 -1.19 11.47 16.06
CA ILE A 44 -1.10 12.81 15.49
C ILE A 44 -2.09 13.82 16.12
N GLU A 45 -3.18 13.36 16.72
CA GLU A 45 -4.11 14.25 17.43
C GLU A 45 -3.49 14.83 18.71
N THR A 46 -2.54 14.13 19.32
CA THR A 46 -1.90 14.56 20.57
C THR A 46 -0.85 15.65 20.38
N ILE A 47 -0.28 15.78 19.17
CA ILE A 47 0.82 16.71 18.86
C ILE A 47 0.34 18.03 18.24
N LEU A 48 -0.94 18.23 18.01
CA LEU A 48 -1.49 19.45 17.39
C LEU A 48 -1.31 20.72 18.25
N ASN A 49 -0.85 20.58 19.51
CA ASN A 49 -0.53 21.71 20.40
C ASN A 49 0.95 22.11 20.37
N ASP A 50 1.80 21.40 19.61
CA ASP A 50 3.19 21.78 19.40
C ASP A 50 3.27 23.03 18.50
N GLU A 51 4.15 23.99 18.82
CA GLU A 51 4.27 25.24 18.05
C GLU A 51 4.77 25.05 16.62
N ASN A 52 5.46 23.92 16.36
CA ASN A 52 6.00 23.55 15.06
C ASN A 52 5.03 22.68 14.25
N VAL A 53 3.91 22.24 14.83
CA VAL A 53 2.94 21.34 14.23
C VAL A 53 1.62 22.04 14.04
N LYS A 54 1.06 21.97 12.84
CA LYS A 54 -0.21 22.61 12.50
C LYS A 54 -1.06 21.71 11.65
N GLN A 55 -2.34 21.61 11.96
CA GLN A 55 -3.32 21.01 11.05
C GLN A 55 -3.77 22.05 10.01
N ASP A 56 -3.55 21.76 8.75
CA ASP A 56 -4.06 22.52 7.61
C ASP A 56 -5.28 21.82 7.02
N GLU A 57 -6.32 22.57 6.64
CA GLU A 57 -7.57 22.02 6.12
C GLU A 57 -7.42 21.32 4.76
N THR A 58 -6.40 21.69 3.99
CA THR A 58 -6.16 21.15 2.64
C THR A 58 -5.00 20.19 2.60
N LEU A 59 -3.92 20.50 3.30
CA LEU A 59 -2.65 19.76 3.22
C LEU A 59 -2.47 18.74 4.35
N GLY A 60 -3.35 18.73 5.35
CA GLY A 60 -3.25 17.83 6.49
C GLY A 60 -2.23 18.33 7.53
N LEU A 61 -1.45 17.42 8.09
CA LEU A 61 -0.46 17.74 9.11
C LEU A 61 0.77 18.44 8.50
N LEU A 62 1.08 19.61 9.00
CA LEU A 62 2.28 20.36 8.65
C LEU A 62 3.24 20.40 9.83
N VAL A 63 4.50 20.13 9.55
CA VAL A 63 5.64 20.32 10.49
C VAL A 63 6.54 21.39 9.90
N ASN A 64 6.76 22.48 10.63
CA ASN A 64 7.50 23.64 10.13
C ASN A 64 6.98 24.17 8.76
N GLY A 65 5.68 24.07 8.53
CA GLY A 65 5.02 24.52 7.29
C GLY A 65 5.14 23.60 6.09
N GLN A 66 5.66 22.39 6.25
CA GLN A 66 5.78 21.36 5.21
C GLN A 66 4.99 20.10 5.60
N THR A 67 4.43 19.38 4.63
CA THR A 67 3.84 18.06 4.90
C THR A 67 4.92 17.03 5.25
N LEU A 68 4.54 15.93 5.94
CA LEU A 68 5.48 14.86 6.24
C LEU A 68 6.14 14.29 4.98
N GLU A 69 5.37 14.13 3.91
CA GLU A 69 5.87 13.65 2.62
C GLU A 69 6.92 14.60 2.02
N GLN A 70 6.68 15.91 2.08
CA GLN A 70 7.64 16.91 1.59
C GLN A 70 8.94 16.86 2.38
N LEU A 71 8.85 16.74 3.70
CA LEU A 71 10.02 16.66 4.58
C LEU A 71 10.84 15.40 4.28
N ILE A 72 10.20 14.23 4.21
CA ILE A 72 10.90 12.95 4.01
C ILE A 72 11.45 12.84 2.58
N ALA A 73 10.71 13.31 1.58
CA ALA A 73 11.18 13.31 0.20
C ALA A 73 12.39 14.25 -0.03
N ALA A 74 12.55 15.27 0.80
CA ALA A 74 13.68 16.21 0.70
C ALA A 74 14.98 15.60 1.24
N ASP A 75 14.95 14.90 2.36
CA ASP A 75 16.12 14.21 2.96
C ASP A 75 15.63 13.11 3.92
N GLU A 76 16.12 11.87 3.75
CA GLU A 76 15.83 10.74 4.66
C GLU A 76 16.25 11.01 6.12
N LYS A 77 17.23 11.89 6.35
CA LYS A 77 17.62 12.31 7.71
C LYS A 77 16.52 13.05 8.47
N ASN A 78 15.52 13.56 7.75
CA ASN A 78 14.38 14.22 8.36
C ASN A 78 13.52 13.28 9.23
N TRP A 79 13.64 11.95 9.09
CA TRP A 79 13.09 11.01 10.07
C TRP A 79 13.65 11.24 11.47
N GLN A 80 14.98 11.44 11.59
CA GLN A 80 15.60 11.72 12.89
C GLN A 80 15.10 13.06 13.48
N MET A 81 14.96 14.08 12.64
CA MET A 81 14.39 15.37 13.07
C MET A 81 12.95 15.23 13.56
N LEU A 82 12.13 14.42 12.89
CA LEU A 82 10.76 14.15 13.35
C LEU A 82 10.74 13.41 14.69
N GLU A 83 11.63 12.43 14.91
CA GLU A 83 11.77 11.73 16.18
C GLU A 83 12.20 12.69 17.32
N GLU A 84 13.08 13.66 17.06
CA GLU A 84 13.52 14.67 18.04
C GLU A 84 12.36 15.55 18.54
N ILE A 85 11.32 15.73 17.73
CA ILE A 85 10.09 16.43 18.12
C ILE A 85 8.94 15.45 18.47
N ASN A 86 9.27 14.20 18.80
CA ASN A 86 8.35 13.13 19.20
C ASN A 86 7.32 12.73 18.13
N ILE A 87 7.63 12.90 16.86
CA ILE A 87 6.85 12.34 15.76
C ILE A 87 7.48 11.00 15.36
N ILE A 88 6.97 9.92 15.93
CA ILE A 88 7.48 8.56 15.77
C ILE A 88 6.59 7.81 14.77
N PRO A 89 7.14 7.31 13.65
CA PRO A 89 6.38 6.54 12.67
C PRO A 89 6.01 5.15 13.21
N VAL A 90 5.06 4.50 12.56
CA VAL A 90 4.75 3.09 12.81
C VAL A 90 5.96 2.21 12.50
N LYS A 91 6.18 1.18 13.33
CA LYS A 91 7.15 0.14 13.00
C LYS A 91 6.61 -0.71 11.87
N LYS A 92 7.40 -0.89 10.80
CA LYS A 92 7.00 -1.61 9.59
C LYS A 92 8.00 -2.72 9.29
N THR A 93 7.51 -3.95 9.10
CA THR A 93 8.31 -5.15 8.81
C THR A 93 7.72 -5.87 7.60
N LEU A 94 8.53 -6.14 6.57
CA LEU A 94 8.11 -6.95 5.42
C LEU A 94 7.87 -8.39 5.86
N VAL A 95 6.70 -8.93 5.56
CA VAL A 95 6.33 -10.31 5.92
C VAL A 95 6.02 -11.19 4.70
N VAL A 96 5.66 -10.59 3.56
CA VAL A 96 5.50 -11.30 2.29
C VAL A 96 5.93 -10.41 1.14
N ASP A 97 6.88 -10.87 0.33
CA ASP A 97 7.02 -10.43 -1.06
C ASP A 97 6.19 -11.37 -1.91
N VAL A 98 5.04 -10.88 -2.37
CA VAL A 98 4.05 -11.70 -3.07
C VAL A 98 4.58 -12.23 -4.39
N LEU A 99 5.38 -11.44 -5.11
CA LEU A 99 5.96 -11.83 -6.40
C LEU A 99 7.10 -12.84 -6.25
N ALA A 100 7.81 -12.82 -5.12
CA ALA A 100 8.84 -13.81 -4.82
C ALA A 100 8.25 -15.13 -4.29
N THR A 101 7.04 -15.08 -3.71
CA THR A 101 6.42 -16.22 -3.02
C THR A 101 5.38 -16.94 -3.87
N LEU A 102 4.67 -16.19 -4.71
CA LEU A 102 3.54 -16.68 -5.52
C LEU A 102 3.76 -16.33 -7.00
N ASP A 103 3.17 -17.14 -7.87
CA ASP A 103 3.02 -16.81 -9.29
C ASP A 103 1.84 -15.85 -9.46
N TYR A 104 2.05 -14.57 -9.07
CA TYR A 104 1.05 -13.53 -9.04
C TYR A 104 1.20 -12.59 -10.25
N PRO A 105 0.30 -12.65 -11.25
CA PRO A 105 0.47 -11.93 -12.52
C PRO A 105 -0.23 -10.56 -12.58
N HIS A 106 -1.09 -10.23 -11.59
CA HIS A 106 -2.00 -9.09 -11.64
C HIS A 106 -1.31 -7.77 -11.31
N ASP A 107 -1.86 -6.66 -11.81
CA ASP A 107 -1.38 -5.30 -11.54
C ASP A 107 -1.79 -4.78 -10.17
N LYS A 108 -2.96 -5.19 -9.66
CA LYS A 108 -3.50 -4.76 -8.37
C LYS A 108 -3.55 -5.88 -7.36
N LEU A 109 -3.27 -5.57 -6.11
CA LEU A 109 -3.43 -6.43 -4.94
C LEU A 109 -4.20 -5.65 -3.89
N GLU A 110 -5.48 -5.97 -3.63
CA GLU A 110 -6.35 -5.12 -2.83
C GLU A 110 -7.05 -5.84 -1.68
N GLY A 111 -7.44 -7.10 -1.89
CA GLY A 111 -8.06 -7.90 -0.85
C GLY A 111 -7.04 -8.52 0.09
N LEU A 112 -7.22 -8.34 1.39
CA LEU A 112 -6.38 -8.93 2.44
C LEU A 112 -7.24 -9.36 3.62
N TRP A 113 -7.11 -10.61 4.05
CA TRP A 113 -7.67 -11.04 5.33
C TRP A 113 -6.80 -12.09 6.02
N LEU A 114 -6.81 -12.05 7.35
CA LEU A 114 -6.17 -13.04 8.18
C LEU A 114 -7.09 -14.25 8.38
N ARG A 115 -6.61 -15.42 8.03
CA ARG A 115 -7.32 -16.68 8.24
C ARG A 115 -7.02 -17.25 9.62
N LYS A 116 -7.91 -18.14 10.09
CA LYS A 116 -7.79 -18.75 11.42
C LYS A 116 -6.53 -19.61 11.63
N ASP A 117 -5.95 -20.09 10.54
CA ASP A 117 -4.72 -20.89 10.53
C ASP A 117 -3.44 -20.00 10.46
N GLY A 118 -3.59 -18.68 10.51
CA GLY A 118 -2.49 -17.74 10.43
C GLY A 118 -2.06 -17.39 9.01
N SER A 119 -2.60 -18.08 7.99
CA SER A 119 -2.32 -17.72 6.60
C SER A 119 -3.10 -16.45 6.19
N LEU A 120 -2.62 -15.79 5.14
CA LEU A 120 -3.25 -14.62 4.54
C LEU A 120 -3.99 -15.03 3.27
N GLY A 121 -5.24 -14.59 3.16
CA GLY A 121 -5.98 -14.60 1.92
C GLY A 121 -5.76 -13.29 1.17
N LEU A 122 -5.44 -13.39 -0.12
CA LEU A 122 -5.14 -12.28 -0.99
C LEU A 122 -6.07 -12.32 -2.20
N LEU A 123 -6.57 -11.17 -2.62
CA LEU A 123 -7.41 -11.03 -3.80
C LEU A 123 -6.93 -9.85 -4.65
N ASN A 124 -6.85 -10.05 -5.97
CA ASN A 124 -6.65 -8.94 -6.89
C ASN A 124 -7.99 -8.22 -7.17
N ASP A 125 -7.89 -7.00 -7.68
CA ASP A 125 -8.98 -6.31 -8.35
C ASP A 125 -8.70 -6.34 -9.86
N ASP A 126 -9.58 -6.97 -10.62
CA ASP A 126 -9.46 -7.10 -12.08
C ASP A 126 -10.13 -5.93 -12.84
N ASP A 127 -10.68 -4.93 -12.15
CA ASP A 127 -11.42 -3.81 -12.77
C ASP A 127 -12.57 -4.27 -13.66
N PHE A 128 -13.29 -5.33 -13.30
CA PHE A 128 -14.31 -5.98 -14.12
C PHE A 128 -13.77 -6.54 -15.45
N ALA A 129 -12.50 -6.95 -15.46
CA ALA A 129 -11.75 -7.38 -16.64
C ALA A 129 -11.64 -6.30 -17.74
N MET A 130 -11.65 -5.03 -17.35
CA MET A 130 -11.58 -3.89 -18.28
C MET A 130 -10.34 -3.03 -18.00
N THR A 131 -9.76 -2.46 -19.04
CA THR A 131 -8.66 -1.51 -18.89
C THR A 131 -9.16 -0.22 -18.26
N ASP A 132 -8.34 0.35 -17.35
CA ASP A 132 -8.53 1.69 -16.82
C ASP A 132 -8.48 2.69 -17.99
N SER A 133 -9.62 3.16 -18.45
CA SER A 133 -9.65 4.27 -19.42
C SER A 133 -9.55 5.58 -18.65
N GLU A 134 -8.37 6.17 -18.61
CA GLU A 134 -8.15 7.51 -18.03
C GLU A 134 -8.93 8.62 -18.76
N VAL A 135 -9.56 8.31 -19.85
CA VAL A 135 -10.28 9.25 -20.67
C VAL A 135 -11.76 8.93 -20.66
N ILE A 136 -12.50 9.70 -19.90
CA ILE A 136 -13.95 9.85 -20.08
C ILE A 136 -14.16 10.57 -21.43
N ASN A 137 -13.82 9.90 -22.52
CA ASN A 137 -14.26 10.28 -23.84
C ASN A 137 -15.49 9.39 -24.15
N PRO A 138 -16.67 9.96 -24.38
CA PRO A 138 -17.87 9.20 -24.72
C PRO A 138 -17.72 8.31 -25.97
N GLN A 139 -16.62 8.43 -26.69
CA GLN A 139 -16.27 7.66 -27.88
C GLN A 139 -15.16 6.63 -27.62
N SER A 140 -14.59 6.55 -26.42
CA SER A 140 -13.62 5.50 -26.08
C SER A 140 -14.35 4.18 -25.86
N THR A 141 -13.94 3.15 -26.57
CA THR A 141 -14.35 1.78 -26.29
C THR A 141 -13.57 1.27 -25.09
N VAL A 142 -14.26 0.73 -24.09
CA VAL A 142 -13.63 0.01 -22.98
C VAL A 142 -12.99 -1.25 -23.58
N GLU A 143 -11.70 -1.47 -23.32
CA GLU A 143 -10.97 -2.63 -23.79
C GLU A 143 -10.90 -3.71 -22.70
N GLN A 144 -10.81 -4.98 -23.11
CA GLN A 144 -10.54 -6.11 -22.25
C GLN A 144 -9.16 -5.96 -21.60
N LYS A 145 -9.06 -6.26 -20.30
CA LYS A 145 -7.82 -6.23 -19.53
C LYS A 145 -7.05 -7.55 -19.68
N TYR A 146 -5.74 -7.45 -19.96
CA TYR A 146 -4.87 -8.59 -20.16
C TYR A 146 -3.63 -8.50 -19.26
N LEU A 147 -3.17 -9.68 -18.79
CA LEU A 147 -1.98 -9.80 -17.93
C LEU A 147 -0.68 -9.61 -18.72
N ASP A 148 -0.69 -9.95 -20.01
CA ASP A 148 0.48 -9.95 -20.90
C ASP A 148 0.35 -8.95 -22.05
N LYS A 149 1.49 -8.56 -22.63
CA LYS A 149 1.54 -7.60 -23.75
C LYS A 149 0.94 -8.16 -25.05
N ASP A 150 0.97 -9.47 -25.22
CA ASP A 150 0.49 -10.13 -26.43
C ASP A 150 -1.03 -10.35 -26.38
N LYS A 151 -1.70 -9.93 -25.29
CA LYS A 151 -3.16 -10.04 -25.07
C LYS A 151 -3.66 -11.49 -25.19
N THR A 152 -2.91 -12.42 -24.60
CA THR A 152 -3.25 -13.86 -24.65
C THR A 152 -3.85 -14.38 -23.34
N ILE A 153 -3.61 -13.67 -22.23
CA ILE A 153 -4.07 -14.09 -20.89
C ILE A 153 -4.96 -12.98 -20.32
N GLU A 154 -6.26 -13.23 -20.26
CA GLU A 154 -7.23 -12.30 -19.66
C GLU A 154 -7.00 -12.17 -18.16
N ASP A 155 -7.14 -10.94 -17.64
CA ASP A 155 -7.16 -10.72 -16.21
C ASP A 155 -8.51 -11.17 -15.63
N ALA A 156 -8.47 -11.78 -14.45
CA ALA A 156 -9.65 -12.23 -13.73
C ALA A 156 -9.37 -12.25 -12.23
N ASN A 157 -10.42 -12.11 -11.42
CA ASN A 157 -10.30 -12.21 -9.97
C ASN A 157 -9.81 -13.59 -9.54
N ARG A 158 -8.75 -13.64 -8.74
CA ARG A 158 -8.14 -14.85 -8.18
C ARG A 158 -7.86 -14.72 -6.71
N LEU A 159 -8.14 -15.80 -6.01
CA LEU A 159 -7.82 -15.95 -4.60
C LEU A 159 -6.48 -16.66 -4.43
N TYR A 160 -5.58 -16.06 -3.66
CA TYR A 160 -4.30 -16.63 -3.27
C TYR A 160 -4.23 -16.83 -1.77
N ILE A 161 -3.50 -17.84 -1.34
CA ILE A 161 -3.25 -18.11 0.08
C ILE A 161 -1.74 -18.18 0.28
N VAL A 162 -1.23 -17.45 1.28
CA VAL A 162 0.19 -17.39 1.60
C VAL A 162 0.41 -17.38 3.11
N MET A 163 1.51 -17.99 3.57
CA MET A 163 1.96 -17.86 4.95
C MET A 163 2.90 -16.67 5.08
N PRO A 164 2.64 -15.72 6.01
CA PRO A 164 3.60 -14.66 6.30
C PRO A 164 4.85 -15.26 6.95
N THR A 165 6.01 -14.67 6.69
CA THR A 165 7.24 -14.95 7.44
C THR A 165 7.18 -14.25 8.79
N GLU A 166 7.84 -14.86 9.80
CA GLU A 166 7.98 -14.29 11.13
C GLU A 166 8.90 -13.04 11.14
#